data_0b49155f8d85cb8c4859c19631cd1128
#
_entry.id   0b49155f8d85cb8c4859c19631cd1128
#
_cell.length_a   1.000
_cell.length_b   1.000
_cell.length_c   1.000
_cell.angle_alpha   90.00
_cell.angle_beta   90.00
_cell.angle_gamma   90.00
#
_symmetry.space_group_name_H-M   'P 1'
#
loop_
_entity.id
_entity.type
_entity.pdbx_description
1 polymer ?
#
loop_
_entity_poly.entity_id
_entity_poly.type
_entity_poly.pdbx_seq_one_letter_code
_entity_poly.pdbx_strand_id
1 'polypeptide(L)'
;GSFVIVLVLVVLLVLNFWIFKKVKSTKLNGNILKNSITTFILFVGILIFILSFPIDKTLKGQILSFLAIIVSAGIALSSTTVLGNLIAGIMNNSMNRFRNGDLIKIGDLQGRVTIKSIFHTEIQLEDSNFITIPNLYIATNPVKLTRKTDTVISTSVSLGYDIPRTEIEESLKGAAVTTGLTDPYVYITKLGDYSVLYKIHGFLDDSSKYFSTMSLLNANVMDELHNRKIEIVSPSFMNQRNSNEKAFIPKEILKNENLTLEQLPEDLVFDEAIKSEEIEKKKDQLEELNKQQELLSEKMKNLKKEDEIDKNELSIKNIDKLKAKVEKSIEDNNEKENLRN
;
A
#
# COMPACT_ATOMS: atom_id res chain seq x y z
N GLY A 1 -47.01 6.09 -38.75
CA GLY A 1 -45.59 5.66 -38.47
C GLY A 1 -44.60 6.80 -38.64
N SER A 2 -44.50 7.40 -39.83
CA SER A 2 -43.48 8.43 -40.13
C SER A 2 -43.55 9.69 -39.24
N PHE A 3 -44.75 10.13 -38.88
CA PHE A 3 -44.92 11.30 -38.01
C PHE A 3 -44.39 11.09 -36.57
N VAL A 4 -44.54 9.90 -36.03
CA VAL A 4 -44.03 9.54 -34.71
C VAL A 4 -42.49 9.52 -34.70
N ILE A 5 -41.88 9.04 -35.77
CA ILE A 5 -40.42 8.99 -35.94
C ILE A 5 -39.84 10.41 -35.96
N VAL A 6 -40.46 11.31 -36.76
CA VAL A 6 -40.03 12.71 -36.85
C VAL A 6 -40.23 13.41 -35.51
N LEU A 7 -41.33 13.19 -34.82
CA LEU A 7 -41.61 13.77 -33.49
C LEU A 7 -40.56 13.32 -32.47
N VAL A 8 -40.20 12.03 -32.45
CA VAL A 8 -39.21 11.48 -31.55
C VAL A 8 -37.82 12.07 -31.82
N LEU A 9 -37.41 12.18 -33.09
CA LEU A 9 -36.15 12.81 -33.48
C LEU A 9 -36.12 14.28 -33.05
N VAL A 10 -37.21 15.04 -33.25
CA VAL A 10 -37.28 16.44 -32.83
C VAL A 10 -37.19 16.57 -31.31
N VAL A 11 -37.90 15.70 -30.55
CA VAL A 11 -37.85 15.70 -29.07
C VAL A 11 -36.43 15.38 -28.57
N LEU A 12 -35.76 14.42 -29.17
CA LEU A 12 -34.37 14.07 -28.81
C LEU A 12 -33.40 15.22 -29.13
N LEU A 13 -33.56 15.89 -30.25
CA LEU A 13 -32.73 17.03 -30.61
C LEU A 13 -33.01 18.22 -29.66
N VAL A 14 -34.24 18.48 -29.31
CA VAL A 14 -34.63 19.55 -28.36
C VAL A 14 -34.10 19.22 -26.94
N LEU A 15 -34.23 17.99 -26.48
CA LEU A 15 -33.68 17.54 -25.19
C LEU A 15 -32.15 17.67 -25.16
N ASN A 16 -31.48 17.24 -26.23
CA ASN A 16 -30.04 17.37 -26.35
C ASN A 16 -29.61 18.86 -26.35
N PHE A 17 -30.30 19.72 -27.10
CA PHE A 17 -30.05 21.15 -27.13
C PHE A 17 -30.32 21.82 -25.76
N TRP A 18 -31.36 21.42 -25.08
CA TRP A 18 -31.74 21.96 -23.75
C TRP A 18 -30.72 21.54 -22.67
N ILE A 19 -30.28 20.29 -22.69
CA ILE A 19 -29.20 19.79 -21.80
C ILE A 19 -27.89 20.52 -22.10
N PHE A 20 -27.56 20.73 -23.39
CA PHE A 20 -26.40 21.51 -23.79
C PHE A 20 -26.42 22.95 -23.26
N LYS A 21 -27.60 23.57 -23.20
CA LYS A 21 -27.74 24.94 -22.72
C LYS A 21 -27.74 25.06 -21.19
N LYS A 22 -28.22 24.02 -20.48
CA LYS A 22 -28.36 24.05 -19.02
C LYS A 22 -27.07 23.61 -18.28
N VAL A 23 -26.29 22.73 -18.86
CA VAL A 23 -24.99 22.34 -18.31
C VAL A 23 -23.95 23.37 -18.71
N LYS A 24 -23.89 24.48 -17.96
CA LYS A 24 -22.79 25.47 -18.08
C LYS A 24 -21.47 24.76 -17.74
N SER A 25 -20.59 24.71 -18.74
CA SER A 25 -19.23 24.17 -18.65
C SER A 25 -18.42 24.97 -17.63
N THR A 26 -18.33 24.49 -16.41
CA THR A 26 -17.50 25.12 -15.39
C THR A 26 -16.46 24.21 -14.79
N LYS A 27 -16.12 23.08 -15.35
CA LYS A 27 -14.93 22.26 -15.02
C LYS A 27 -14.86 21.04 -15.93
N LEU A 28 -13.70 20.40 -16.04
CA LEU A 28 -13.43 19.18 -16.83
C LEU A 28 -14.51 18.10 -16.66
N ASN A 29 -15.06 17.95 -15.46
CA ASN A 29 -16.15 17.01 -15.14
C ASN A 29 -17.47 17.31 -15.88
N GLY A 30 -17.75 18.57 -16.23
CA GLY A 30 -18.96 18.95 -16.96
C GLY A 30 -19.02 18.39 -18.39
N ASN A 31 -17.86 18.28 -19.05
CA ASN A 31 -17.78 17.75 -20.41
C ASN A 31 -17.98 16.23 -20.48
N ILE A 32 -17.43 15.49 -19.49
CA ILE A 32 -17.59 14.03 -19.41
C ILE A 32 -19.05 13.68 -19.14
N LEU A 33 -19.68 14.31 -18.14
CA LEU A 33 -21.08 14.08 -17.81
C LEU A 33 -21.99 14.40 -19.01
N LYS A 34 -21.74 15.51 -19.68
CA LYS A 34 -22.47 15.95 -20.88
C LYS A 34 -22.37 14.91 -22.00
N ASN A 35 -21.16 14.44 -22.33
CA ASN A 35 -20.96 13.44 -23.36
C ASN A 35 -21.63 12.11 -23.01
N SER A 36 -21.56 11.67 -21.74
CA SER A 36 -22.25 10.45 -21.28
C SER A 36 -23.76 10.55 -21.41
N ILE A 37 -24.36 11.67 -21.01
CA ILE A 37 -25.81 11.91 -21.15
C ILE A 37 -26.19 11.95 -22.63
N THR A 38 -25.40 12.62 -23.48
CA THR A 38 -25.68 12.68 -24.94
C THR A 38 -25.62 11.29 -25.56
N THR A 39 -24.64 10.47 -25.21
CA THR A 39 -24.50 9.09 -25.70
C THR A 39 -25.69 8.23 -25.25
N PHE A 40 -26.12 8.38 -24.00
CA PHE A 40 -27.29 7.67 -23.47
C PHE A 40 -28.58 8.07 -24.18
N ILE A 41 -28.81 9.36 -24.43
CA ILE A 41 -29.97 9.86 -25.17
C ILE A 41 -29.98 9.32 -26.61
N LEU A 42 -28.82 9.30 -27.28
CA LEU A 42 -28.66 8.76 -28.63
C LEU A 42 -29.01 7.27 -28.66
N PHE A 43 -28.54 6.50 -27.68
CA PHE A 43 -28.86 5.09 -27.54
C PHE A 43 -30.36 4.83 -27.35
N VAL A 44 -31.00 5.56 -26.43
CA VAL A 44 -32.47 5.51 -26.21
C VAL A 44 -33.21 5.90 -27.49
N GLY A 45 -32.72 6.90 -28.22
CA GLY A 45 -33.27 7.31 -29.52
C GLY A 45 -33.25 6.21 -30.56
N ILE A 46 -32.16 5.48 -30.66
CA ILE A 46 -32.03 4.33 -31.56
C ILE A 46 -33.06 3.24 -31.18
N LEU A 47 -33.24 2.94 -29.92
CA LEU A 47 -34.22 1.97 -29.43
C LEU A 47 -35.67 2.38 -29.81
N ILE A 48 -36.03 3.64 -29.58
CA ILE A 48 -37.35 4.17 -29.89
C ILE A 48 -37.56 4.17 -31.42
N PHE A 49 -36.54 4.50 -32.19
CA PHE A 49 -36.58 4.44 -33.67
C PHE A 49 -36.89 3.02 -34.14
N ILE A 50 -36.19 2.00 -33.68
CA ILE A 50 -36.42 0.58 -34.02
C ILE A 50 -37.84 0.15 -33.64
N LEU A 51 -38.32 0.54 -32.46
CA LEU A 51 -39.66 0.22 -31.98
C LEU A 51 -40.79 0.86 -32.85
N SER A 52 -40.54 2.09 -33.33
CA SER A 52 -41.49 2.85 -34.15
C SER A 52 -41.48 2.48 -35.61
N PHE A 53 -40.50 1.75 -36.10
CA PHE A 53 -40.33 1.41 -37.48
C PHE A 53 -41.41 0.38 -37.90
N PRO A 54 -42.08 0.52 -39.08
CA PRO A 54 -43.19 -0.33 -39.51
C PRO A 54 -42.68 -1.66 -40.15
N ILE A 55 -41.99 -2.48 -39.34
CA ILE A 55 -41.52 -3.82 -39.73
C ILE A 55 -42.25 -4.89 -38.93
N ASP A 56 -42.17 -6.12 -39.40
CA ASP A 56 -42.76 -7.27 -38.73
C ASP A 56 -42.26 -7.42 -37.28
N LYS A 57 -43.16 -7.85 -36.39
CA LYS A 57 -42.87 -8.00 -34.96
C LYS A 57 -41.71 -8.97 -34.69
N THR A 58 -41.62 -10.04 -35.47
CA THR A 58 -40.59 -11.06 -35.35
C THR A 58 -39.21 -10.48 -35.69
N LEU A 59 -39.11 -9.77 -36.81
CA LEU A 59 -37.89 -9.12 -37.26
C LEU A 59 -37.46 -8.01 -36.25
N LYS A 60 -38.42 -7.24 -35.73
CA LYS A 60 -38.19 -6.24 -34.68
C LYS A 60 -37.58 -6.88 -33.43
N GLY A 61 -38.15 -8.02 -32.98
CA GLY A 61 -37.61 -8.78 -31.83
C GLY A 61 -36.17 -9.27 -32.07
N GLN A 62 -35.87 -9.76 -33.26
CA GLN A 62 -34.53 -10.23 -33.64
C GLN A 62 -33.51 -9.09 -33.62
N ILE A 63 -33.84 -7.92 -34.18
CA ILE A 63 -32.96 -6.73 -34.17
C ILE A 63 -32.69 -6.26 -32.73
N LEU A 64 -33.73 -6.18 -31.90
CA LEU A 64 -33.56 -5.78 -30.48
C LEU A 64 -32.73 -6.80 -29.70
N SER A 65 -32.96 -8.09 -29.91
CA SER A 65 -32.16 -9.15 -29.27
C SER A 65 -30.69 -9.09 -29.69
N PHE A 66 -30.42 -8.88 -30.96
CA PHE A 66 -29.06 -8.74 -31.48
C PHE A 66 -28.35 -7.50 -30.89
N LEU A 67 -29.06 -6.37 -30.86
CA LEU A 67 -28.55 -5.15 -30.23
C LEU A 67 -28.27 -5.35 -28.74
N ALA A 68 -29.18 -6.02 -28.03
CA ALA A 68 -29.01 -6.33 -26.61
C ALA A 68 -27.77 -7.20 -26.36
N ILE A 69 -27.51 -8.20 -27.22
CA ILE A 69 -26.30 -9.05 -27.13
C ILE A 69 -25.03 -8.20 -27.31
N ILE A 70 -24.98 -7.34 -28.35
CA ILE A 70 -23.82 -6.48 -28.61
C ILE A 70 -23.56 -5.54 -27.43
N VAL A 71 -24.60 -4.88 -26.93
CA VAL A 71 -24.50 -3.93 -25.79
C VAL A 71 -24.06 -4.67 -24.53
N SER A 72 -24.67 -5.82 -24.24
CA SER A 72 -24.31 -6.63 -23.08
C SER A 72 -22.86 -7.11 -23.16
N ALA A 73 -22.40 -7.56 -24.31
CA ALA A 73 -21.01 -7.97 -24.53
C ALA A 73 -20.05 -6.78 -24.35
N GLY A 74 -20.40 -5.61 -24.90
CA GLY A 74 -19.61 -4.39 -24.74
C GLY A 74 -19.49 -3.96 -23.27
N ILE A 75 -20.59 -3.97 -22.53
CA ILE A 75 -20.61 -3.64 -21.09
C ILE A 75 -19.79 -4.69 -20.31
N ALA A 76 -19.99 -5.99 -20.59
CA ALA A 76 -19.28 -7.06 -19.91
C ALA A 76 -17.76 -6.92 -20.08
N LEU A 77 -17.29 -6.72 -21.31
CA LEU A 77 -15.86 -6.54 -21.60
C LEU A 77 -15.29 -5.26 -20.95
N SER A 78 -16.03 -4.16 -21.01
CA SER A 78 -15.60 -2.88 -20.41
C SER A 78 -15.57 -2.92 -18.87
N SER A 79 -16.46 -3.71 -18.26
CA SER A 79 -16.58 -3.80 -16.82
C SER A 79 -15.56 -4.74 -16.18
N THR A 80 -14.85 -5.55 -16.95
CA THR A 80 -13.96 -6.61 -16.43
C THR A 80 -12.90 -6.05 -15.48
N THR A 81 -12.24 -4.95 -15.84
CA THR A 81 -11.20 -4.34 -15.00
C THR A 81 -11.79 -3.73 -13.73
N VAL A 82 -12.92 -3.05 -13.82
CA VAL A 82 -13.58 -2.41 -12.66
C VAL A 82 -14.06 -3.48 -11.70
N LEU A 83 -14.77 -4.48 -12.21
CA LEU A 83 -15.27 -5.59 -11.41
C LEU A 83 -14.14 -6.43 -10.82
N GLY A 84 -13.08 -6.64 -11.60
CA GLY A 84 -11.87 -7.33 -11.14
C GLY A 84 -11.21 -6.61 -9.95
N ASN A 85 -11.07 -5.29 -10.01
CA ASN A 85 -10.53 -4.49 -8.90
C ASN A 85 -11.46 -4.51 -7.68
N LEU A 86 -12.77 -4.45 -7.87
CA LEU A 86 -13.75 -4.54 -6.79
C LEU A 86 -13.64 -5.88 -6.05
N ILE A 87 -13.68 -6.99 -6.79
CA ILE A 87 -13.58 -8.34 -6.22
C ILE A 87 -12.24 -8.52 -5.51
N ALA A 88 -11.15 -8.11 -6.15
CA ALA A 88 -9.81 -8.16 -5.57
C ALA A 88 -9.69 -7.30 -4.29
N GLY A 89 -10.33 -6.13 -4.25
CA GLY A 89 -10.37 -5.27 -3.08
C GLY A 89 -11.08 -5.92 -1.90
N ILE A 90 -12.25 -6.51 -2.14
CA ILE A 90 -12.99 -7.26 -1.13
C ILE A 90 -12.15 -8.45 -0.62
N MET A 91 -11.53 -9.20 -1.54
CA MET A 91 -10.69 -10.34 -1.20
C MET A 91 -9.46 -9.94 -0.38
N ASN A 92 -8.73 -8.90 -0.81
CA ASN A 92 -7.54 -8.40 -0.11
C ASN A 92 -7.88 -7.90 1.30
N ASN A 93 -9.06 -7.28 1.46
CA ASN A 93 -9.53 -6.82 2.76
C ASN A 93 -9.99 -7.97 3.65
N SER A 94 -10.75 -8.92 3.10
CA SER A 94 -11.25 -10.09 3.85
C SER A 94 -10.13 -11.02 4.32
N MET A 95 -9.07 -11.18 3.52
CA MET A 95 -7.93 -12.04 3.87
C MET A 95 -6.96 -11.38 4.86
N ASN A 96 -7.08 -10.10 5.14
CA ASN A 96 -6.18 -9.33 6.03
C ASN A 96 -4.69 -9.61 5.78
N ARG A 97 -4.29 -9.72 4.50
CA ARG A 97 -2.90 -10.06 4.12
C ARG A 97 -1.89 -9.01 4.60
N PHE A 98 -2.29 -7.75 4.64
CA PHE A 98 -1.55 -6.61 5.15
C PHE A 98 -2.52 -5.52 5.61
N ARG A 99 -2.05 -4.63 6.48
CA ARG A 99 -2.82 -3.53 7.07
C ARG A 99 -2.18 -2.19 6.74
N ASN A 100 -2.88 -1.10 7.05
CA ASN A 100 -2.30 0.24 6.96
C ASN A 100 -1.08 0.32 7.90
N GLY A 101 -0.02 1.00 7.45
CA GLY A 101 1.27 1.08 8.12
C GLY A 101 2.24 -0.08 7.83
N ASP A 102 1.77 -1.21 7.30
CA ASP A 102 2.63 -2.34 6.96
C ASP A 102 3.58 -2.01 5.80
N LEU A 103 4.82 -2.43 5.92
CA LEU A 103 5.81 -2.35 4.84
C LEU A 103 5.64 -3.54 3.89
N ILE A 104 5.26 -3.27 2.65
CA ILE A 104 5.04 -4.28 1.62
C ILE A 104 5.93 -4.03 0.40
N LYS A 105 6.23 -5.12 -0.31
CA LYS A 105 6.91 -5.06 -1.61
C LYS A 105 6.11 -5.85 -2.64
N ILE A 106 5.82 -5.22 -3.78
CA ILE A 106 5.07 -5.80 -4.91
C ILE A 106 5.88 -5.51 -6.18
N GLY A 107 6.47 -6.56 -6.78
CA GLY A 107 7.45 -6.37 -7.86
C GLY A 107 8.64 -5.53 -7.37
N ASP A 108 8.91 -4.41 -8.02
CA ASP A 108 9.99 -3.48 -7.64
C ASP A 108 9.52 -2.36 -6.70
N LEU A 109 8.22 -2.25 -6.46
CA LEU A 109 7.64 -1.23 -5.59
C LEU A 109 7.71 -1.70 -4.14
N GLN A 110 8.34 -0.90 -3.27
CA GLN A 110 8.41 -1.13 -1.84
C GLN A 110 8.00 0.13 -1.09
N GLY A 111 7.04 0.00 -0.17
CA GLY A 111 6.55 1.14 0.59
C GLY A 111 5.60 0.73 1.70
N ARG A 112 5.18 1.71 2.50
CA ARG A 112 4.20 1.53 3.57
C ARG A 112 2.79 1.79 3.07
N VAL A 113 1.87 0.92 3.44
CA VAL A 113 0.45 1.06 3.10
C VAL A 113 -0.14 2.26 3.84
N THR A 114 -0.71 3.21 3.08
CA THR A 114 -1.44 4.37 3.62
C THR A 114 -2.94 4.12 3.63
N ILE A 115 -3.50 3.79 2.48
CA ILE A 115 -4.94 3.65 2.30
C ILE A 115 -5.25 2.35 1.57
N LYS A 116 -6.27 1.63 2.08
CA LYS A 116 -6.87 0.47 1.41
C LYS A 116 -8.30 0.83 1.00
N SER A 117 -8.48 1.12 -0.30
CA SER A 117 -9.78 1.40 -0.90
C SER A 117 -10.35 0.14 -1.57
N ILE A 118 -11.64 0.20 -1.95
CA ILE A 118 -12.31 -0.93 -2.62
C ILE A 118 -11.67 -1.25 -3.98
N PHE A 119 -11.18 -0.24 -4.72
CA PHE A 119 -10.62 -0.41 -6.07
C PHE A 119 -9.09 -0.41 -6.12
N HIS A 120 -8.44 0.23 -5.16
CA HIS A 120 -6.99 0.42 -5.14
C HIS A 120 -6.46 0.43 -3.71
N THR A 121 -5.17 0.19 -3.59
CA THR A 121 -4.39 0.37 -2.37
C THR A 121 -3.31 1.41 -2.67
N GLU A 122 -3.08 2.35 -1.76
CA GLU A 122 -2.04 3.35 -1.86
C GLU A 122 -0.89 2.98 -0.92
N ILE A 123 0.33 3.14 -1.41
CA ILE A 123 1.54 2.98 -0.62
C ILE A 123 2.38 4.24 -0.68
N GLN A 124 3.03 4.59 0.43
CA GLN A 124 4.02 5.65 0.51
C GLN A 124 5.41 5.05 0.37
N LEU A 125 6.19 5.60 -0.56
CA LEU A 125 7.56 5.16 -0.85
C LEU A 125 8.58 5.82 0.06
N GLU A 126 9.85 5.39 -0.04
CA GLU A 126 10.99 5.95 0.70
C GLU A 126 11.33 7.41 0.36
N ASP A 127 10.86 7.91 -0.79
CA ASP A 127 10.99 9.29 -1.23
C ASP A 127 9.79 10.17 -0.84
N SER A 128 8.94 9.68 0.07
CA SER A 128 7.70 10.31 0.54
C SER A 128 6.59 10.44 -0.51
N ASN A 129 6.80 9.97 -1.74
CA ASN A 129 5.78 9.96 -2.78
C ASN A 129 4.78 8.82 -2.60
N PHE A 130 3.60 8.99 -3.19
CA PHE A 130 2.53 8.00 -3.12
C PHE A 130 2.37 7.27 -4.45
N ILE A 131 2.14 5.96 -4.38
CA ILE A 131 1.76 5.15 -5.53
C ILE A 131 0.43 4.48 -5.27
N THR A 132 -0.51 4.70 -6.19
CA THR A 132 -1.81 4.02 -6.19
C THR A 132 -1.74 2.75 -7.03
N ILE A 133 -1.95 1.60 -6.40
CA ILE A 133 -1.87 0.28 -7.01
C ILE A 133 -3.27 -0.30 -7.14
N PRO A 134 -3.74 -0.67 -8.34
CA PRO A 134 -5.03 -1.35 -8.52
C PRO A 134 -5.09 -2.66 -7.72
N ASN A 135 -6.19 -2.92 -7.02
CA ASN A 135 -6.32 -4.11 -6.17
C ASN A 135 -6.19 -5.43 -6.96
N LEU A 136 -6.62 -5.44 -8.22
CA LEU A 136 -6.45 -6.59 -9.10
C LEU A 136 -4.96 -6.90 -9.33
N TYR A 137 -4.11 -5.87 -9.48
CA TYR A 137 -2.67 -6.06 -9.61
C TYR A 137 -2.08 -6.70 -8.35
N ILE A 138 -2.49 -6.25 -7.16
CA ILE A 138 -2.06 -6.83 -5.88
C ILE A 138 -2.51 -8.29 -5.74
N ALA A 139 -3.74 -8.60 -6.18
CA ALA A 139 -4.28 -9.96 -6.08
C ALA A 139 -3.59 -10.96 -7.03
N THR A 140 -3.09 -10.48 -8.18
CA THR A 140 -2.47 -11.32 -9.22
C THR A 140 -0.94 -11.38 -9.13
N ASN A 141 -0.32 -10.58 -8.28
CA ASN A 141 1.13 -10.56 -8.12
C ASN A 141 1.56 -11.00 -6.71
N PRO A 142 2.78 -11.55 -6.55
CA PRO A 142 3.32 -11.85 -5.24
C PRO A 142 3.49 -10.58 -4.40
N VAL A 143 3.00 -10.60 -3.18
CA VAL A 143 3.17 -9.54 -2.18
C VAL A 143 4.09 -10.05 -1.09
N LYS A 144 5.24 -9.40 -0.90
CA LYS A 144 6.13 -9.63 0.24
C LYS A 144 5.73 -8.68 1.35
N LEU A 145 5.24 -9.21 2.45
CA LEU A 145 4.99 -8.48 3.68
C LEU A 145 6.24 -8.54 4.56
N THR A 146 6.74 -7.39 4.98
CA THR A 146 7.80 -7.29 5.99
C THR A 146 7.16 -7.46 7.37
N ARG A 147 7.70 -8.36 8.19
CA ARG A 147 7.20 -8.57 9.56
C ARG A 147 7.41 -7.30 10.38
N LYS A 148 6.50 -7.00 11.31
CA LYS A 148 6.64 -5.86 12.23
C LYS A 148 7.77 -6.08 13.22
N THR A 149 7.90 -7.32 13.70
CA THR A 149 8.95 -7.77 14.63
C THR A 149 9.76 -8.87 13.99
N ASP A 150 10.99 -9.06 14.42
CA ASP A 150 11.90 -10.11 13.98
C ASP A 150 12.06 -10.17 12.45
N THR A 151 12.15 -9.01 11.81
CA THR A 151 12.43 -8.96 10.37
C THR A 151 13.93 -9.05 10.11
N VAL A 152 14.31 -9.77 9.06
CA VAL A 152 15.72 -9.90 8.71
C VAL A 152 16.15 -8.76 7.79
N ILE A 153 17.16 -8.00 8.23
CA ILE A 153 17.89 -7.06 7.39
C ILE A 153 19.17 -7.74 6.90
N SER A 154 19.59 -7.45 5.69
CA SER A 154 20.82 -8.01 5.14
C SER A 154 21.49 -7.04 4.17
N THR A 155 22.81 -7.05 4.16
CA THR A 155 23.61 -6.39 3.13
C THR A 155 24.68 -7.31 2.58
N SER A 156 25.18 -7.01 1.39
CA SER A 156 26.21 -7.80 0.72
C SER A 156 27.46 -6.97 0.52
N VAL A 157 28.62 -7.59 0.75
CA VAL A 157 29.92 -6.97 0.55
C VAL A 157 30.85 -7.94 -0.20
N SER A 158 31.66 -7.40 -1.10
CA SER A 158 32.64 -8.14 -1.89
C SER A 158 34.03 -7.92 -1.31
N LEU A 159 34.71 -9.01 -0.93
CA LEU A 159 36.04 -8.99 -0.25
C LEU A 159 37.02 -9.87 -0.97
N GLY A 160 38.32 -9.60 -0.81
CA GLY A 160 39.41 -10.38 -1.40
C GLY A 160 39.54 -11.78 -0.81
N TYR A 161 40.39 -12.63 -1.45
CA TYR A 161 40.73 -13.98 -0.99
C TYR A 161 41.88 -14.01 0.00
N ASP A 162 42.57 -12.90 0.18
CA ASP A 162 43.78 -12.74 0.98
C ASP A 162 43.53 -12.74 2.50
N ILE A 163 42.29 -12.59 2.92
CA ILE A 163 41.91 -12.53 4.32
C ILE A 163 41.15 -13.79 4.74
N PRO A 164 41.50 -14.36 5.92
CA PRO A 164 40.82 -15.55 6.42
C PRO A 164 39.29 -15.33 6.58
N ARG A 165 38.53 -16.31 6.11
CA ARG A 165 37.05 -16.29 6.21
C ARG A 165 36.55 -16.00 7.62
N THR A 166 37.17 -16.60 8.63
CA THR A 166 36.75 -16.45 10.04
C THR A 166 36.88 -15.02 10.52
N GLU A 167 37.91 -14.29 10.12
CA GLU A 167 38.10 -12.88 10.46
C GLU A 167 37.06 -11.99 9.81
N ILE A 168 36.72 -12.28 8.53
CA ILE A 168 35.64 -11.58 7.80
C ILE A 168 34.29 -11.81 8.48
N GLU A 169 33.96 -13.07 8.79
CA GLU A 169 32.69 -13.40 9.45
C GLU A 169 32.55 -12.72 10.81
N GLU A 170 33.63 -12.65 11.59
CA GLU A 170 33.67 -11.98 12.88
C GLU A 170 33.45 -10.47 12.75
N SER A 171 34.13 -9.85 11.77
CA SER A 171 34.00 -8.41 11.47
C SER A 171 32.57 -8.05 11.09
N LEU A 172 31.97 -8.81 10.16
CA LEU A 172 30.62 -8.57 9.69
C LEU A 172 29.58 -8.79 10.79
N LYS A 173 29.76 -9.83 11.63
CA LYS A 173 28.88 -10.02 12.80
C LYS A 173 29.03 -8.90 13.81
N GLY A 174 30.24 -8.42 14.05
CA GLY A 174 30.51 -7.25 14.91
C GLY A 174 29.76 -6.00 14.43
N ALA A 175 29.85 -5.72 13.13
CA ALA A 175 29.14 -4.62 12.51
C ALA A 175 27.60 -4.72 12.68
N ALA A 176 27.04 -5.93 12.54
CA ALA A 176 25.62 -6.14 12.73
C ALA A 176 25.18 -5.95 14.20
N VAL A 177 25.97 -6.40 15.17
CA VAL A 177 25.74 -6.16 16.61
C VAL A 177 25.79 -4.66 16.93
N THR A 178 26.80 -3.96 16.40
CA THR A 178 26.93 -2.50 16.56
C THR A 178 25.74 -1.74 15.98
N THR A 179 25.13 -2.29 14.91
CA THR A 179 23.89 -1.74 14.31
C THR A 179 22.65 -1.95 15.19
N GLY A 180 22.74 -2.82 16.22
CA GLY A 180 21.61 -3.18 17.08
C GLY A 180 20.78 -4.36 16.55
N LEU A 181 21.36 -5.14 15.62
CA LEU A 181 20.71 -6.36 15.13
C LEU A 181 21.02 -7.55 16.06
N THR A 182 20.02 -8.42 16.23
CA THR A 182 20.14 -9.63 17.04
C THR A 182 20.47 -10.85 16.16
N ASP A 183 21.11 -11.87 16.73
CA ASP A 183 21.46 -13.14 16.09
C ASP A 183 22.08 -13.01 14.69
N PRO A 184 23.19 -12.25 14.53
CA PRO A 184 23.79 -12.02 13.23
C PRO A 184 24.44 -13.29 12.68
N TYR A 185 24.21 -13.55 11.37
CA TYR A 185 24.82 -14.67 10.65
C TYR A 185 25.26 -14.26 9.25
N VAL A 186 26.34 -14.89 8.76
CA VAL A 186 26.96 -14.55 7.48
C VAL A 186 26.83 -15.73 6.53
N TYR A 187 26.42 -15.44 5.29
CA TYR A 187 26.50 -16.39 4.18
C TYR A 187 27.56 -15.97 3.17
N ILE A 188 28.28 -16.96 2.66
CA ILE A 188 29.08 -16.80 1.45
C ILE A 188 28.14 -17.13 0.29
N THR A 189 27.78 -16.11 -0.49
CA THR A 189 26.79 -16.28 -1.56
C THR A 189 27.40 -16.61 -2.90
N LYS A 190 28.66 -16.20 -3.13
CA LYS A 190 29.37 -16.48 -4.38
C LYS A 190 30.86 -16.43 -4.17
N LEU A 191 31.57 -17.38 -4.78
CA LEU A 191 33.04 -17.35 -5.02
C LEU A 191 33.21 -16.83 -6.46
N GLY A 192 33.70 -15.60 -6.60
CA GLY A 192 33.94 -14.97 -7.90
C GLY A 192 35.39 -15.10 -8.33
N ASP A 193 35.72 -14.62 -9.53
CA ASP A 193 37.07 -14.75 -10.10
C ASP A 193 38.12 -13.94 -9.33
N TYR A 194 37.74 -12.81 -8.73
CA TYR A 194 38.62 -11.87 -8.04
C TYR A 194 38.18 -11.54 -6.61
N SER A 195 37.02 -11.99 -6.21
CA SER A 195 36.46 -11.64 -4.90
C SER A 195 35.43 -12.67 -4.43
N VAL A 196 35.17 -12.68 -3.14
CA VAL A 196 34.14 -13.47 -2.47
C VAL A 196 33.01 -12.56 -2.06
N LEU A 197 31.77 -12.92 -2.39
CA LEU A 197 30.58 -12.17 -2.00
C LEU A 197 30.03 -12.73 -0.69
N TYR A 198 30.15 -11.94 0.36
CA TYR A 198 29.59 -12.21 1.67
C TYR A 198 28.25 -11.49 1.83
N LYS A 199 27.31 -12.12 2.53
CA LYS A 199 26.02 -11.51 2.88
C LYS A 199 25.80 -11.65 4.38
N ILE A 200 25.83 -10.53 5.08
CA ILE A 200 25.50 -10.45 6.50
C ILE A 200 24.00 -10.27 6.68
N HIS A 201 23.45 -10.97 7.64
CA HIS A 201 22.06 -10.95 8.06
C HIS A 201 21.98 -10.69 9.56
N GLY A 202 20.91 -10.04 10.00
CA GLY A 202 20.58 -9.91 11.41
C GLY A 202 19.10 -9.60 11.59
N PHE A 203 18.55 -9.92 12.73
CA PHE A 203 17.15 -9.67 13.04
C PHE A 203 16.98 -8.26 13.59
N LEU A 204 15.97 -7.56 13.08
CA LEU A 204 15.53 -6.24 13.54
C LEU A 204 14.20 -6.40 14.28
N ASP A 205 14.15 -5.93 15.52
CA ASP A 205 12.97 -6.06 16.38
C ASP A 205 11.82 -5.16 15.94
N ASP A 206 12.11 -4.01 15.33
CA ASP A 206 11.11 -3.02 14.92
C ASP A 206 11.29 -2.61 13.45
N SER A 207 10.38 -3.05 12.60
CA SER A 207 10.41 -2.73 11.16
C SER A 207 10.10 -1.28 10.83
N SER A 208 9.67 -0.46 11.80
CA SER A 208 9.50 0.99 11.59
C SER A 208 10.81 1.66 11.17
N LYS A 209 11.94 1.10 11.63
CA LYS A 209 13.30 1.57 11.37
C LYS A 209 14.02 0.81 10.23
N TYR A 210 13.26 0.15 9.34
CA TYR A 210 13.83 -0.78 8.35
C TYR A 210 14.89 -0.14 7.45
N PHE A 211 14.60 1.03 6.86
CA PHE A 211 15.48 1.69 5.89
C PHE A 211 16.70 2.33 6.56
N SER A 212 16.50 3.06 7.67
CA SER A 212 17.61 3.66 8.39
C SER A 212 18.54 2.62 9.01
N THR A 213 18.00 1.53 9.56
CA THR A 213 18.84 0.44 10.07
C THR A 213 19.60 -0.27 8.94
N MET A 214 18.99 -0.42 7.75
CA MET A 214 19.72 -0.96 6.60
C MET A 214 20.88 -0.06 6.18
N SER A 215 20.65 1.27 6.15
CA SER A 215 21.70 2.25 5.88
C SER A 215 22.82 2.22 6.96
N LEU A 216 22.43 2.16 8.22
CA LEU A 216 23.36 2.07 9.35
C LEU A 216 24.18 0.77 9.31
N LEU A 217 23.56 -0.36 8.93
CA LEU A 217 24.28 -1.62 8.74
C LEU A 217 25.36 -1.49 7.66
N ASN A 218 25.04 -0.83 6.54
CA ASN A 218 26.03 -0.58 5.49
C ASN A 218 27.20 0.27 5.99
N ALA A 219 26.92 1.33 6.75
CA ALA A 219 27.94 2.19 7.34
C ALA A 219 28.84 1.41 8.32
N ASN A 220 28.24 0.70 9.28
CA ASN A 220 28.98 -0.08 10.26
C ASN A 220 29.81 -1.21 9.64
N VAL A 221 29.33 -1.84 8.56
CA VAL A 221 30.10 -2.83 7.80
C VAL A 221 31.35 -2.18 7.17
N MET A 222 31.20 -0.98 6.57
CA MET A 222 32.35 -0.26 6.02
C MET A 222 33.36 0.11 7.11
N ASP A 223 32.88 0.67 8.23
CA ASP A 223 33.72 1.13 9.33
C ASP A 223 34.46 -0.04 9.98
N GLU A 224 33.79 -1.16 10.25
CA GLU A 224 34.39 -2.32 10.90
C GLU A 224 35.46 -2.97 9.99
N LEU A 225 35.18 -3.09 8.68
CA LEU A 225 36.15 -3.62 7.72
C LEU A 225 37.38 -2.68 7.61
N HIS A 226 37.18 -1.37 7.53
CA HIS A 226 38.27 -0.40 7.49
C HIS A 226 39.10 -0.40 8.76
N ASN A 227 38.48 -0.50 9.94
CA ASN A 227 39.15 -0.58 11.23
C ASN A 227 40.07 -1.79 11.31
N ARG A 228 39.67 -2.91 10.71
CA ARG A 228 40.48 -4.15 10.63
C ARG A 228 41.42 -4.18 9.42
N LYS A 229 41.47 -3.08 8.64
CA LYS A 229 42.29 -2.97 7.40
C LYS A 229 41.92 -3.99 6.31
N ILE A 230 40.65 -4.38 6.27
CA ILE A 230 40.10 -5.27 5.25
C ILE A 230 39.63 -4.43 4.06
N GLU A 231 40.19 -4.65 2.89
CA GLU A 231 39.80 -3.91 1.68
C GLU A 231 38.53 -4.44 1.09
N ILE A 232 37.60 -3.48 0.76
CA ILE A 232 36.36 -3.79 0.04
C ILE A 232 36.68 -3.80 -1.46
N VAL A 233 36.53 -4.95 -2.10
CA VAL A 233 36.89 -5.15 -3.51
C VAL A 233 35.65 -5.19 -4.40
N SER A 234 35.69 -4.41 -5.49
CA SER A 234 34.60 -4.47 -6.49
C SER A 234 34.79 -5.70 -7.39
N PRO A 235 33.75 -6.54 -7.57
CA PRO A 235 33.87 -7.73 -8.43
C PRO A 235 34.05 -7.40 -9.91
N SER A 236 33.82 -6.16 -10.32
CA SER A 236 33.89 -5.71 -11.72
C SER A 236 35.08 -4.84 -12.04
N PHE A 237 36.01 -4.61 -11.07
CA PHE A 237 37.10 -3.68 -11.24
C PHE A 237 38.39 -4.46 -11.44
N MET A 238 38.85 -4.66 -12.67
CA MET A 238 40.22 -5.04 -12.96
C MET A 238 41.13 -3.84 -12.76
N ASN A 239 41.72 -3.68 -11.58
CA ASN A 239 42.75 -2.70 -11.35
C ASN A 239 44.10 -3.28 -11.81
N GLN A 240 44.49 -2.99 -13.04
CA GLN A 240 45.84 -3.23 -13.52
C GLN A 240 46.85 -2.20 -12.96
N ARG A 241 46.69 -1.78 -11.72
CA ARG A 241 47.73 -1.04 -11.03
C ARG A 241 48.74 -2.07 -10.47
N ASN A 242 50.01 -1.92 -10.83
CA ASN A 242 51.07 -2.43 -10.01
C ASN A 242 50.86 -1.86 -8.61
N SER A 243 50.26 -2.63 -7.71
CA SER A 243 49.97 -2.22 -6.35
C SER A 243 51.27 -2.15 -5.59
N ASN A 244 51.90 -0.99 -5.55
CA ASN A 244 52.77 -0.66 -4.44
C ASN A 244 51.86 -0.54 -3.21
N GLU A 245 51.88 -1.55 -2.36
CA GLU A 245 51.48 -1.68 -0.92
C GLU A 245 50.62 -0.57 -0.26
N LYS A 246 49.79 0.14 -0.98
CA LYS A 246 48.90 1.13 -0.41
C LYS A 246 47.48 0.59 -0.41
N ALA A 247 47.09 0.00 0.72
CA ALA A 247 45.68 -0.23 1.05
C ALA A 247 44.91 1.09 0.94
N PHE A 248 43.75 1.09 0.24
CA PHE A 248 42.84 2.24 0.15
C PHE A 248 41.98 2.36 1.42
N ILE A 249 42.67 2.53 2.55
CA ILE A 249 42.04 2.79 3.84
C ILE A 249 42.06 4.31 4.05
N PRO A 250 40.95 4.97 4.37
CA PRO A 250 40.97 6.39 4.72
C PRO A 250 41.97 6.65 5.86
N LYS A 251 42.84 7.65 5.70
CA LYS A 251 43.89 7.97 6.68
C LYS A 251 43.37 8.55 7.99
N GLU A 252 42.17 9.03 8.02
CA GLU A 252 41.48 9.54 9.19
C GLU A 252 40.20 8.75 9.41
N ILE A 253 40.18 7.97 10.48
CA ILE A 253 38.94 7.47 11.04
C ILE A 253 38.31 8.68 11.71
N LEU A 254 37.37 9.35 11.01
CA LEU A 254 36.49 10.32 11.64
C LEU A 254 35.84 9.58 12.81
N LYS A 255 36.07 10.08 14.01
CA LYS A 255 35.40 9.56 15.23
C LYS A 255 33.90 9.45 14.90
N ASN A 256 33.34 8.28 15.14
CA ASN A 256 31.90 8.08 15.12
C ASN A 256 31.24 9.28 15.78
N GLU A 257 30.70 10.19 14.98
CA GLU A 257 29.58 10.97 15.47
C GLU A 257 28.54 9.92 15.80
N ASN A 258 28.29 9.73 17.09
CA ASN A 258 27.12 9.00 17.52
C ASN A 258 25.94 9.70 16.85
N LEU A 259 25.49 9.16 15.74
CA LEU A 259 24.20 9.47 15.16
C LEU A 259 23.18 9.06 16.22
N THR A 260 22.95 9.96 17.17
CA THR A 260 21.80 9.90 18.04
C THR A 260 20.59 9.95 17.12
N LEU A 261 19.91 8.82 17.00
CA LEU A 261 18.68 8.63 16.22
C LEU A 261 17.52 9.41 16.89
N GLU A 262 17.68 10.74 17.09
CA GLU A 262 16.63 11.58 17.68
C GLU A 262 15.47 11.84 16.69
N GLN A 263 15.71 11.74 15.39
CA GLN A 263 14.65 11.72 14.37
C GLN A 263 15.06 10.75 13.27
N LEU A 264 14.35 9.63 13.20
CA LEU A 264 14.56 8.65 12.13
C LEU A 264 14.04 9.23 10.81
N PRO A 265 14.78 9.07 9.71
CA PRO A 265 14.29 9.45 8.38
C PRO A 265 12.92 8.85 8.05
N GLU A 266 12.61 7.65 8.55
CA GLU A 266 11.34 6.98 8.36
C GLU A 266 10.16 7.72 8.95
N ASP A 267 10.33 8.38 10.11
CA ASP A 267 9.26 9.16 10.76
C ASP A 267 8.88 10.39 9.92
N LEU A 268 9.85 10.94 9.16
CA LEU A 268 9.63 12.06 8.25
C LEU A 268 9.07 11.63 6.89
N VAL A 269 9.56 10.47 6.38
CA VAL A 269 9.23 9.97 5.04
C VAL A 269 7.86 9.30 5.03
N PHE A 270 7.50 8.55 6.08
CA PHE A 270 6.28 7.74 6.15
C PHE A 270 5.22 8.36 7.08
N ASP A 271 5.15 9.68 7.17
CA ASP A 271 4.25 10.40 8.07
C ASP A 271 2.76 10.03 7.87
N GLU A 272 2.31 9.89 6.63
CA GLU A 272 0.93 9.50 6.33
C GLU A 272 0.66 8.01 6.58
N ALA A 273 1.62 7.14 6.31
CA ALA A 273 1.49 5.72 6.61
C ALA A 273 1.42 5.46 8.12
N ILE A 274 2.22 6.19 8.91
CA ILE A 274 2.20 6.11 10.39
C ILE A 274 0.85 6.58 10.93
N LYS A 275 0.31 7.70 10.44
CA LYS A 275 -1.02 8.18 10.82
C LYS A 275 -2.12 7.18 10.48
N SER A 276 -2.06 6.60 9.27
CA SER A 276 -3.02 5.58 8.83
C SER A 276 -2.97 4.34 9.71
N GLU A 277 -1.78 3.91 10.16
CA GLU A 277 -1.62 2.81 11.10
C GLU A 277 -2.22 3.14 12.47
N GLU A 278 -2.02 4.37 12.96
CA GLU A 278 -2.62 4.82 14.22
C GLU A 278 -4.15 4.83 14.17
N ILE A 279 -4.73 5.30 13.07
CA ILE A 279 -6.18 5.31 12.86
C ILE A 279 -6.71 3.87 12.81
N GLU A 280 -6.01 2.94 12.14
CA GLU A 280 -6.42 1.54 12.08
C GLU A 280 -6.36 0.88 13.46
N LYS A 281 -5.29 1.12 14.24
CA LYS A 281 -5.20 0.66 15.64
C LYS A 281 -6.34 1.17 16.52
N LYS A 282 -6.75 2.44 16.36
CA LYS A 282 -7.88 3.02 17.09
C LYS A 282 -9.21 2.39 16.68
N LYS A 283 -9.40 2.07 15.39
CA LYS A 283 -10.58 1.35 14.90
C LYS A 283 -10.65 -0.08 15.47
N ASP A 284 -9.53 -0.80 15.49
CA ASP A 284 -9.45 -2.13 16.11
C ASP A 284 -9.81 -2.08 17.60
N GLN A 285 -9.32 -1.05 18.33
CA GLN A 285 -9.68 -0.84 19.75
C GLN A 285 -11.17 -0.58 19.93
N LEU A 286 -11.77 0.19 19.04
CA LEU A 286 -13.21 0.50 19.08
C LEU A 286 -14.05 -0.75 18.81
N GLU A 287 -13.63 -1.62 17.88
CA GLU A 287 -14.30 -2.90 17.62
C GLU A 287 -14.21 -3.85 18.82
N GLU A 288 -13.04 -3.90 19.48
CA GLU A 288 -12.85 -4.71 20.68
C GLU A 288 -13.73 -4.21 21.86
N LEU A 289 -13.79 -2.89 22.06
CA LEU A 289 -14.68 -2.29 23.06
C LEU A 289 -16.16 -2.57 22.76
N ASN A 290 -16.56 -2.57 21.47
CA ASN A 290 -17.92 -2.95 21.07
C ASN A 290 -18.24 -4.40 21.43
N LYS A 291 -17.32 -5.35 21.13
CA LYS A 291 -17.47 -6.76 21.49
C LYS A 291 -17.57 -6.95 23.00
N GLN A 292 -16.74 -6.25 23.76
CA GLN A 292 -16.79 -6.32 25.24
C GLN A 292 -18.10 -5.79 25.79
N GLN A 293 -18.62 -4.70 25.24
CA GLN A 293 -19.93 -4.14 25.63
C GLN A 293 -21.06 -5.10 25.31
N GLU A 294 -21.06 -5.73 24.14
CA GLU A 294 -22.06 -6.71 23.72
C GLU A 294 -22.06 -7.92 24.65
N LEU A 295 -20.87 -8.48 24.98
CA LEU A 295 -20.72 -9.57 25.94
C LEU A 295 -21.21 -9.20 27.34
N LEU A 296 -20.95 -7.98 27.81
CA LEU A 296 -21.43 -7.51 29.11
C LEU A 296 -22.96 -7.34 29.10
N SER A 297 -23.52 -6.82 28.02
CA SER A 297 -24.97 -6.64 27.86
C SER A 297 -25.71 -7.98 27.81
N GLU A 298 -25.14 -9.01 27.15
CA GLU A 298 -25.68 -10.36 27.16
C GLU A 298 -25.60 -11.01 28.55
N LYS A 299 -24.50 -10.82 29.26
CA LYS A 299 -24.37 -11.29 30.66
C LYS A 299 -25.41 -10.64 31.55
N MET A 300 -25.67 -9.34 31.43
CA MET A 300 -26.69 -8.65 32.21
C MET A 300 -28.08 -9.21 32.02
N LYS A 301 -28.46 -9.59 30.78
CA LYS A 301 -29.77 -10.21 30.50
C LYS A 301 -29.99 -11.51 31.24
N ASN A 302 -28.93 -12.21 31.66
CA ASN A 302 -28.97 -13.52 32.31
C ASN A 302 -28.76 -13.47 33.84
N LEU A 303 -28.45 -12.27 34.41
CA LEU A 303 -28.19 -12.11 35.84
C LEU A 303 -29.47 -11.84 36.62
N LYS A 304 -29.62 -12.49 37.78
CA LYS A 304 -30.75 -12.35 38.71
C LYS A 304 -30.40 -11.59 40.00
N LYS A 305 -29.13 -11.17 40.18
CA LYS A 305 -28.67 -10.49 41.41
C LYS A 305 -28.39 -9.01 41.14
N GLU A 306 -28.99 -8.15 41.95
CA GLU A 306 -28.94 -6.68 41.84
C GLU A 306 -27.49 -6.14 41.92
N ASP A 307 -26.67 -6.61 42.88
CA ASP A 307 -25.28 -6.15 43.06
C ASP A 307 -24.33 -6.43 41.88
N GLU A 308 -24.61 -7.50 41.10
CA GLU A 308 -23.84 -7.81 39.90
C GLU A 308 -24.30 -7.01 38.66
N ILE A 309 -25.53 -6.57 38.64
CA ILE A 309 -26.12 -5.68 37.62
C ILE A 309 -25.50 -4.30 37.73
N ASP A 310 -25.45 -3.72 38.93
CA ASP A 310 -24.85 -2.38 39.16
C ASP A 310 -23.36 -2.34 38.75
N LYS A 311 -22.61 -3.43 39.02
CA LYS A 311 -21.21 -3.51 38.67
C LYS A 311 -20.98 -3.58 37.15
N ASN A 312 -21.84 -4.30 36.43
CA ASN A 312 -21.80 -4.40 34.98
C ASN A 312 -22.27 -3.10 34.30
N GLU A 313 -23.28 -2.40 34.84
CA GLU A 313 -23.69 -1.07 34.36
C GLU A 313 -22.55 -0.04 34.47
N LEU A 314 -21.81 -0.05 35.59
CA LEU A 314 -20.66 0.83 35.76
C LEU A 314 -19.55 0.52 34.73
N SER A 315 -19.35 -0.78 34.44
CA SER A 315 -18.38 -1.24 33.44
C SER A 315 -18.78 -0.80 32.01
N ILE A 316 -20.05 -0.92 31.64
CA ILE A 316 -20.59 -0.45 30.36
C ILE A 316 -20.42 1.07 30.22
N LYS A 317 -20.73 1.85 31.27
CA LYS A 317 -20.58 3.30 31.27
C LYS A 317 -19.10 3.74 31.12
N ASN A 318 -18.15 2.94 31.65
CA ASN A 318 -16.75 3.21 31.45
C ASN A 318 -16.30 2.86 30.01
N ILE A 319 -16.81 1.80 29.40
CA ILE A 319 -16.59 1.44 28.02
C ILE A 319 -17.13 2.55 27.09
N ASP A 320 -18.32 3.07 27.34
CA ASP A 320 -18.91 4.17 26.57
C ASP A 320 -18.03 5.44 26.59
N LYS A 321 -17.47 5.78 27.76
CA LYS A 321 -16.52 6.90 27.89
C LYS A 321 -15.25 6.66 27.09
N LEU A 322 -14.71 5.42 27.10
CA LEU A 322 -13.53 5.09 26.33
C LEU A 322 -13.82 5.13 24.82
N LYS A 323 -14.96 4.62 24.38
CA LYS A 323 -15.39 4.70 22.98
C LYS A 323 -15.46 6.14 22.50
N ALA A 324 -16.17 7.00 23.23
CA ALA A 324 -16.31 8.42 22.89
C ALA A 324 -14.94 9.13 22.79
N LYS A 325 -13.97 8.73 23.64
CA LYS A 325 -12.61 9.27 23.57
C LYS A 325 -11.86 8.79 22.32
N VAL A 326 -12.00 7.51 21.96
CA VAL A 326 -11.38 6.94 20.76
C VAL A 326 -12.00 7.50 19.49
N GLU A 327 -13.32 7.60 19.41
CA GLU A 327 -14.06 8.18 18.30
C GLU A 327 -13.63 9.63 18.05
N LYS A 328 -13.62 10.46 19.10
CA LYS A 328 -13.16 11.84 18.99
C LYS A 328 -11.72 11.93 18.48
N SER A 329 -10.85 11.03 18.94
CA SER A 329 -9.45 11.01 18.47
C SER A 329 -9.30 10.57 17.02
N ILE A 330 -10.24 9.78 16.47
CA ILE A 330 -10.31 9.43 15.05
C ILE A 330 -10.80 10.63 14.23
N GLU A 331 -11.83 11.33 14.71
CA GLU A 331 -12.38 12.53 14.06
C GLU A 331 -11.33 13.64 13.98
N ASP A 332 -10.64 13.95 15.08
CA ASP A 332 -9.58 14.95 15.14
C ASP A 332 -8.44 14.66 14.14
N ASN A 333 -8.11 13.38 13.90
CA ASN A 333 -7.11 12.98 12.91
C ASN A 333 -7.64 13.16 11.47
N ASN A 334 -8.89 12.79 11.20
CA ASN A 334 -9.50 12.95 9.88
C ASN A 334 -9.71 14.43 9.50
N GLU A 335 -10.04 15.31 10.46
CA GLU A 335 -10.16 16.76 10.21
C GLU A 335 -8.82 17.39 9.85
N LYS A 336 -7.73 16.97 10.50
CA LYS A 336 -6.37 17.43 10.17
C LYS A 336 -5.93 16.99 8.78
N GLU A 337 -6.39 15.85 8.29
CA GLU A 337 -6.14 15.35 6.95
C GLU A 337 -6.89 16.16 5.89
N ASN A 338 -8.17 16.50 6.14
CA ASN A 338 -8.99 17.31 5.24
C ASN A 338 -8.54 18.80 5.13
N LEU A 339 -7.80 19.31 6.10
CA LEU A 339 -7.26 20.68 6.08
C LEU A 339 -5.93 20.77 5.31
N ARG A 340 -5.28 19.65 4.98
CA ARG A 340 -4.01 19.59 4.22
C ARG A 340 -4.20 19.31 2.72
N ASN A 341 -5.36 18.82 2.30
CA ASN A 341 -5.77 18.59 0.91
C ASN A 341 -6.60 19.77 0.38
#